data_aae51c212f0b58b11251a8d79b10b260
#
_entry.id   aae51c212f0b58b11251a8d79b10b260
#
_cell.length_a   1.000
_cell.length_b   1.000
_cell.length_c   1.000
_cell.angle_alpha   90.00
_cell.angle_beta   90.00
_cell.angle_gamma   90.00
#
_symmetry.space_group_name_H-M   'P 1'
#
loop_
_entity.id
_entity.type
_entity.pdbx_description
1 polymer ?
#
loop_
_entity_poly.entity_id
_entity_poly.type
_entity_poly.pdbx_seq_one_letter_code
_entity_poly.pdbx_strand_id
1 'polypeptide(L)'
;LEVLDVVVADDPDTRGDLWRLQPWVPIPSVASVRPASYLELAATPAALAGKRLGVPRMYINADPDAGTSEKPGIGGPTGQKIHTRASVIDLGQAARQATEAQGGEVIEVDFPLVSNCEGDRPGAPTVFTRGLVSKEFLHDELWELSAWAFDDFLRANNDPALNRLADVDGPKIFPHDPGTLPNRDDDLAAGLDEYVRMAQRGVKP
;
A
#
# COMPACT_ATOMS: atom_id res chain seq x y z
N LEU A 1 -2.17 20.25 -0.41
CA LEU A 1 -1.50 20.26 -1.71
C LEU A 1 -0.06 20.79 -1.60
N GLU A 2 0.24 21.80 -0.75
CA GLU A 2 1.63 22.27 -0.51
C GLU A 2 2.57 21.16 -0.08
N VAL A 3 2.12 20.29 0.81
CA VAL A 3 2.91 19.11 1.25
C VAL A 3 3.24 18.20 0.07
N LEU A 4 2.32 18.04 -0.88
CA LEU A 4 2.58 17.24 -2.09
C LEU A 4 3.65 17.88 -2.98
N ASP A 5 3.68 19.20 -3.07
CA ASP A 5 4.73 19.91 -3.83
C ASP A 5 6.13 19.63 -3.28
N VAL A 6 6.24 19.44 -1.97
CA VAL A 6 7.50 19.10 -1.31
C VAL A 6 7.82 17.61 -1.41
N VAL A 7 6.86 16.74 -1.07
CA VAL A 7 7.06 15.27 -1.03
C VAL A 7 7.33 14.69 -2.42
N VAL A 8 6.72 15.28 -3.46
CA VAL A 8 6.86 14.84 -4.86
C VAL A 8 7.82 15.76 -5.62
N ALA A 9 8.71 16.46 -4.93
CA ALA A 9 9.76 17.24 -5.58
C ALA A 9 10.79 16.31 -6.26
N ASP A 10 11.48 16.85 -7.27
CA ASP A 10 12.61 16.15 -7.86
C ASP A 10 13.76 16.11 -6.85
N ASP A 11 14.23 14.92 -6.54
CA ASP A 11 15.35 14.70 -5.64
C ASP A 11 16.52 14.08 -6.44
N PRO A 12 17.63 14.80 -6.61
CA PRO A 12 18.80 14.29 -7.32
C PRO A 12 19.58 13.25 -6.51
N ASP A 13 19.39 13.16 -5.18
CA ASP A 13 20.03 12.14 -4.36
C ASP A 13 19.25 10.84 -4.40
N THR A 14 19.85 9.83 -5.01
CA THR A 14 19.26 8.50 -5.17
C THR A 14 19.77 7.48 -4.15
N ARG A 15 20.53 7.91 -3.14
CA ARG A 15 21.05 6.98 -2.13
C ARG A 15 19.90 6.26 -1.41
N GLY A 16 19.97 4.95 -1.34
CA GLY A 16 18.96 4.11 -0.73
C GLY A 16 17.65 4.00 -1.50
N ASP A 17 17.53 4.60 -2.68
CA ASP A 17 16.34 4.51 -3.51
C ASP A 17 16.45 3.33 -4.48
N LEU A 18 16.01 2.17 -4.03
CA LEU A 18 16.07 0.93 -4.80
C LEU A 18 15.36 1.05 -6.15
N TRP A 19 14.24 1.75 -6.21
CA TRP A 19 13.45 1.88 -7.42
C TRP A 19 14.17 2.73 -8.48
N ARG A 20 14.80 3.82 -8.10
CA ARG A 20 15.54 4.67 -9.03
C ARG A 20 16.91 4.11 -9.40
N LEU A 21 17.51 3.30 -8.52
CA LEU A 21 18.83 2.70 -8.75
C LEU A 21 18.76 1.40 -9.57
N GLN A 22 17.61 0.74 -9.65
CA GLN A 22 17.47 -0.50 -10.42
C GLN A 22 17.64 -0.26 -11.92
N PRO A 23 18.32 -1.16 -12.66
CA PRO A 23 18.63 -0.95 -14.09
C PRO A 23 17.59 -1.56 -15.04
N TRP A 24 16.58 -2.25 -14.55
CA TRP A 24 15.70 -3.10 -15.38
C TRP A 24 14.54 -2.35 -16.01
N VAL A 25 14.02 -1.32 -15.31
CA VAL A 25 12.89 -0.53 -15.80
C VAL A 25 13.25 0.94 -15.77
N PRO A 26 13.20 1.65 -16.91
CA PRO A 26 13.41 3.08 -16.93
C PRO A 26 12.28 3.78 -16.20
N ILE A 27 12.63 4.57 -15.19
CA ILE A 27 11.68 5.37 -14.42
C ILE A 27 11.70 6.80 -14.99
N PRO A 28 10.55 7.35 -15.39
CA PRO A 28 10.48 8.73 -15.87
C PRO A 28 10.86 9.71 -14.76
N SER A 29 11.47 10.83 -15.13
CA SER A 29 11.71 11.92 -14.19
C SER A 29 10.40 12.40 -13.60
N VAL A 30 10.38 12.66 -12.30
CA VAL A 30 9.24 13.23 -11.57
C VAL A 30 8.75 14.52 -12.26
N ALA A 31 9.66 15.37 -12.71
CA ALA A 31 9.33 16.61 -13.40
C ALA A 31 8.55 16.38 -14.72
N SER A 32 8.67 15.20 -15.34
CA SER A 32 7.94 14.87 -16.57
C SER A 32 6.51 14.40 -16.38
N VAL A 33 6.14 14.00 -15.16
CA VAL A 33 4.84 13.37 -14.86
C VAL A 33 3.99 14.13 -13.85
N ARG A 34 4.59 15.04 -13.08
CA ARG A 34 3.88 15.85 -12.08
C ARG A 34 3.43 17.20 -12.66
N PRO A 35 2.38 17.86 -12.13
CA PRO A 35 2.11 19.26 -12.42
C PRO A 35 3.24 20.15 -11.90
N ALA A 36 3.38 21.36 -12.44
CA ALA A 36 4.37 22.34 -11.96
C ALA A 36 4.14 22.66 -10.47
N SER A 37 2.87 22.78 -10.05
CA SER A 37 2.49 22.83 -8.64
C SER A 37 1.14 22.14 -8.45
N TYR A 38 1.00 21.36 -7.38
CA TYR A 38 -0.30 20.76 -7.00
C TYR A 38 -1.31 21.82 -6.54
N LEU A 39 -0.87 23.02 -6.15
CA LEU A 39 -1.76 24.12 -5.81
C LEU A 39 -2.56 24.62 -7.02
N GLU A 40 -2.00 24.52 -8.22
CA GLU A 40 -2.69 24.87 -9.46
C GLU A 40 -3.92 24.01 -9.72
N LEU A 41 -3.92 22.77 -9.23
CA LEU A 41 -5.07 21.87 -9.36
C LEU A 41 -6.29 22.35 -8.57
N ALA A 42 -6.08 23.07 -7.47
CA ALA A 42 -7.17 23.62 -6.65
C ALA A 42 -7.97 24.72 -7.38
N ALA A 43 -7.31 25.39 -8.32
CA ALA A 43 -7.90 26.48 -9.09
C ALA A 43 -8.52 26.05 -10.42
N THR A 44 -8.48 24.75 -10.76
CA THR A 44 -8.97 24.26 -12.04
C THR A 44 -10.51 24.18 -12.02
N PRO A 45 -11.23 25.06 -12.71
CA PRO A 45 -12.68 24.99 -12.79
C PRO A 45 -13.15 23.72 -13.48
N ALA A 46 -14.23 23.13 -13.00
CA ALA A 46 -14.88 21.96 -13.60
C ALA A 46 -13.94 20.76 -13.86
N ALA A 47 -12.92 20.58 -13.01
CA ALA A 47 -11.95 19.48 -13.14
C ALA A 47 -12.60 18.07 -13.16
N LEU A 48 -13.79 17.94 -12.58
CA LEU A 48 -14.58 16.71 -12.55
C LEU A 48 -15.57 16.57 -13.71
N ALA A 49 -15.76 17.61 -14.51
CA ALA A 49 -16.69 17.55 -15.63
C ALA A 49 -16.30 16.47 -16.64
N GLY A 50 -17.25 15.57 -16.94
CA GLY A 50 -17.04 14.44 -17.83
C GLY A 50 -16.14 13.33 -17.28
N LYS A 51 -15.69 13.41 -16.03
CA LYS A 51 -14.96 12.32 -15.40
C LYS A 51 -15.92 11.27 -14.86
N ARG A 52 -15.53 10.00 -15.01
CA ARG A 52 -16.24 8.85 -14.45
C ARG A 52 -15.41 8.25 -13.33
N LEU A 53 -16.01 8.14 -12.16
CA LEU A 53 -15.38 7.57 -10.95
C LEU A 53 -16.09 6.28 -10.58
N GLY A 54 -15.34 5.20 -10.49
CA GLY A 54 -15.85 3.91 -10.03
C GLY A 54 -15.73 3.79 -8.50
N VAL A 55 -16.82 3.41 -7.84
CA VAL A 55 -16.83 3.07 -6.42
C VAL A 55 -17.00 1.55 -6.29
N PRO A 56 -16.00 0.82 -5.83
CA PRO A 56 -16.12 -0.61 -5.65
C PRO A 56 -17.21 -0.96 -4.62
N ARG A 57 -18.16 -1.79 -5.01
CA ARG A 57 -19.29 -2.21 -4.17
C ARG A 57 -18.85 -2.87 -2.87
N MET A 58 -17.73 -3.58 -2.88
CA MET A 58 -17.19 -4.25 -1.71
C MET A 58 -16.89 -3.28 -0.56
N TYR A 59 -16.53 -2.04 -0.84
CA TYR A 59 -16.17 -1.04 0.18
C TYR A 59 -17.36 -0.24 0.71
N ILE A 60 -18.53 -0.38 0.10
CA ILE A 60 -19.75 0.34 0.50
C ILE A 60 -20.86 -0.60 0.97
N ASN A 61 -20.54 -1.82 1.38
CA ASN A 61 -21.46 -2.86 1.81
C ASN A 61 -22.46 -3.32 0.72
N ALA A 62 -22.20 -3.02 -0.55
CA ALA A 62 -23.11 -3.33 -1.66
C ALA A 62 -22.74 -4.63 -2.41
N ASP A 63 -21.70 -5.32 -2.01
CA ASP A 63 -21.33 -6.65 -2.53
C ASP A 63 -21.46 -7.70 -1.41
N PRO A 64 -22.56 -8.48 -1.41
CA PRO A 64 -22.80 -9.50 -0.37
C PRO A 64 -21.83 -10.66 -0.43
N ASP A 65 -21.19 -10.88 -1.58
CA ASP A 65 -20.31 -12.02 -1.82
C ASP A 65 -18.84 -11.67 -1.57
N ALA A 66 -18.51 -10.40 -1.37
CA ALA A 66 -17.14 -9.99 -1.08
C ALA A 66 -16.73 -10.35 0.35
N GLY A 67 -15.50 -10.83 0.50
CA GLY A 67 -14.92 -11.09 1.80
C GLY A 67 -15.63 -12.22 2.55
N THR A 68 -15.77 -13.39 1.92
CA THR A 68 -16.43 -14.57 2.48
C THR A 68 -15.48 -15.48 3.25
N SER A 69 -14.17 -15.22 3.26
CA SER A 69 -13.21 -16.00 4.01
C SER A 69 -13.27 -15.68 5.50
N GLU A 70 -13.07 -16.70 6.34
CA GLU A 70 -12.91 -16.53 7.79
C GLU A 70 -11.53 -16.02 8.19
N LYS A 71 -10.56 -16.04 7.28
CA LYS A 71 -9.17 -15.65 7.53
C LYS A 71 -8.86 -14.35 6.82
N PRO A 72 -8.11 -13.43 7.48
CA PRO A 72 -7.58 -12.26 6.81
C PRO A 72 -6.65 -12.68 5.67
N GLY A 73 -6.74 -12.00 4.52
CA GLY A 73 -5.80 -12.16 3.42
C GLY A 73 -4.58 -11.28 3.57
N ILE A 74 -3.57 -11.53 2.75
CA ILE A 74 -2.39 -10.65 2.65
C ILE A 74 -2.84 -9.29 2.11
N GLY A 75 -2.43 -8.22 2.77
CA GLY A 75 -2.74 -6.85 2.33
C GLY A 75 -4.02 -6.27 2.92
N GLY A 76 -4.54 -6.82 4.00
CA GLY A 76 -5.66 -6.26 4.75
C GLY A 76 -6.86 -7.18 4.86
N PRO A 77 -8.08 -6.62 4.90
CA PRO A 77 -9.31 -7.39 5.12
C PRO A 77 -9.77 -8.19 3.89
N THR A 78 -8.92 -8.35 2.88
CA THR A 78 -9.15 -9.24 1.76
C THR A 78 -9.35 -10.67 2.26
N GLY A 79 -10.40 -11.29 1.86
CA GLY A 79 -10.82 -12.57 2.38
C GLY A 79 -11.84 -12.47 3.49
N GLN A 80 -11.87 -11.45 4.32
CA GLN A 80 -12.93 -11.18 5.28
C GLN A 80 -13.94 -10.16 4.74
N LYS A 81 -15.18 -10.28 5.17
CA LYS A 81 -16.22 -9.33 4.80
C LYS A 81 -15.88 -7.94 5.35
N ILE A 82 -15.87 -6.96 4.46
CA ILE A 82 -15.69 -5.57 4.83
C ILE A 82 -17.03 -5.02 5.35
N HIS A 83 -17.01 -4.52 6.57
CA HIS A 83 -18.15 -3.82 7.17
C HIS A 83 -17.80 -2.33 7.31
N THR A 84 -18.20 -1.57 6.32
CA THR A 84 -18.03 -0.12 6.34
C THR A 84 -19.07 0.51 7.26
N ARG A 85 -18.61 1.35 8.19
CA ARG A 85 -19.48 2.03 9.16
C ARG A 85 -20.45 2.97 8.45
N ALA A 86 -21.65 3.13 9.00
CA ALA A 86 -22.67 4.02 8.45
C ALA A 86 -22.13 5.45 8.23
N SER A 87 -21.39 5.99 9.19
CA SER A 87 -20.80 7.34 9.04
C SER A 87 -19.84 7.48 7.86
N VAL A 88 -19.14 6.42 7.46
CA VAL A 88 -18.27 6.41 6.27
C VAL A 88 -19.11 6.31 5.01
N ILE A 89 -20.18 5.54 5.03
CA ILE A 89 -21.15 5.47 3.93
C ILE A 89 -21.78 6.86 3.71
N ASP A 90 -22.20 7.54 4.77
CA ASP A 90 -22.78 8.89 4.71
C ASP A 90 -21.78 9.89 4.10
N LEU A 91 -20.50 9.83 4.51
CA LEU A 91 -19.43 10.65 3.90
C LEU A 91 -19.23 10.31 2.42
N GLY A 92 -19.28 9.05 2.06
CA GLY A 92 -19.22 8.58 0.67
C GLY A 92 -20.37 9.13 -0.17
N GLN A 93 -21.59 9.14 0.38
CA GLN A 93 -22.77 9.74 -0.26
C GLN A 93 -22.60 11.24 -0.46
N ALA A 94 -22.11 11.95 0.55
CA ALA A 94 -21.85 13.39 0.43
C ALA A 94 -20.75 13.69 -0.62
N ALA A 95 -19.69 12.90 -0.66
CA ALA A 95 -18.64 13.02 -1.67
C ALA A 95 -19.17 12.73 -3.09
N ARG A 96 -20.06 11.73 -3.24
CA ARG A 96 -20.74 11.43 -4.50
C ARG A 96 -21.54 12.64 -4.98
N GLN A 97 -22.40 13.19 -4.12
CA GLN A 97 -23.21 14.37 -4.47
C GLN A 97 -22.34 15.57 -4.87
N ALA A 98 -21.26 15.82 -4.12
CA ALA A 98 -20.33 16.90 -4.43
C ALA A 98 -19.62 16.69 -5.80
N THR A 99 -19.26 15.45 -6.12
CA THR A 99 -18.66 15.08 -7.40
C THR A 99 -19.63 15.28 -8.56
N GLU A 100 -20.86 14.80 -8.40
CA GLU A 100 -21.92 14.93 -9.43
C GLU A 100 -22.31 16.40 -9.64
N ALA A 101 -22.34 17.21 -8.57
CA ALA A 101 -22.56 18.65 -8.67
C ALA A 101 -21.47 19.39 -9.46
N GLN A 102 -20.27 18.83 -9.56
CA GLN A 102 -19.16 19.34 -10.37
C GLN A 102 -19.11 18.73 -11.78
N GLY A 103 -20.15 18.01 -12.17
CA GLY A 103 -20.27 17.40 -13.51
C GLY A 103 -19.53 16.07 -13.67
N GLY A 104 -19.09 15.46 -12.60
CA GLY A 104 -18.58 14.09 -12.59
C GLY A 104 -19.70 13.06 -12.58
N GLU A 105 -19.42 11.84 -12.99
CA GLU A 105 -20.30 10.68 -12.90
C GLU A 105 -19.73 9.70 -11.87
N VAL A 106 -20.54 9.27 -10.90
CA VAL A 106 -20.13 8.25 -9.92
C VAL A 106 -20.93 6.99 -10.13
N ILE A 107 -20.24 5.89 -10.43
CA ILE A 107 -20.84 4.59 -10.71
C ILE A 107 -20.34 3.56 -9.71
N GLU A 108 -21.23 2.71 -9.25
CA GLU A 108 -20.84 1.53 -8.48
C GLU A 108 -20.33 0.45 -9.42
N VAL A 109 -19.18 -0.11 -9.09
CA VAL A 109 -18.52 -1.10 -9.94
C VAL A 109 -18.17 -2.34 -9.12
N ASP A 110 -18.19 -3.48 -9.78
CA ASP A 110 -17.45 -4.63 -9.30
C ASP A 110 -15.97 -4.39 -9.59
N PHE A 111 -15.10 -4.87 -8.71
CA PHE A 111 -13.67 -4.76 -8.93
C PHE A 111 -13.08 -6.17 -9.14
N PRO A 112 -13.34 -6.78 -10.30
CA PRO A 112 -13.03 -8.19 -10.53
C PRO A 112 -11.53 -8.49 -10.49
N LEU A 113 -10.68 -7.49 -10.66
CA LEU A 113 -9.23 -7.67 -10.52
C LEU A 113 -8.87 -8.08 -9.10
N VAL A 114 -9.41 -7.38 -8.09
CA VAL A 114 -9.23 -7.72 -6.69
C VAL A 114 -9.85 -9.08 -6.39
N SER A 115 -11.12 -9.28 -6.72
CA SER A 115 -11.83 -10.54 -6.49
C SER A 115 -11.17 -11.74 -7.17
N ASN A 116 -10.55 -11.53 -8.32
CA ASN A 116 -9.88 -12.60 -9.07
C ASN A 116 -8.45 -12.88 -8.61
N CYS A 117 -7.79 -11.95 -7.96
CA CYS A 117 -6.37 -12.10 -7.61
C CYS A 117 -6.13 -12.29 -6.11
N GLU A 118 -7.03 -11.84 -5.26
CA GLU A 118 -6.86 -11.86 -3.80
C GLU A 118 -7.56 -13.04 -3.11
N GLY A 119 -8.35 -13.80 -3.84
CA GLY A 119 -9.00 -15.00 -3.30
C GLY A 119 -10.05 -14.71 -2.21
N ASP A 120 -10.67 -13.52 -2.25
CA ASP A 120 -11.70 -13.08 -1.31
C ASP A 120 -13.03 -13.82 -1.45
N ARG A 121 -13.19 -14.65 -2.48
CA ARG A 121 -14.38 -15.46 -2.74
C ARG A 121 -14.04 -16.93 -2.83
N PRO A 122 -14.93 -17.83 -2.38
CA PRO A 122 -14.73 -19.27 -2.53
C PRO A 122 -14.47 -19.64 -3.98
N GLY A 123 -13.38 -20.37 -4.23
CA GLY A 123 -13.00 -20.82 -5.57
C GLY A 123 -12.42 -19.74 -6.49
N ALA A 124 -12.26 -18.48 -6.02
CA ALA A 124 -11.60 -17.47 -6.80
C ALA A 124 -10.11 -17.82 -7.02
N PRO A 125 -9.60 -17.69 -8.25
CA PRO A 125 -8.20 -17.96 -8.52
C PRO A 125 -7.34 -16.84 -7.94
N THR A 126 -6.28 -17.20 -7.24
CA THR A 126 -5.24 -16.28 -6.74
C THR A 126 -4.04 -16.26 -7.68
N VAL A 127 -3.10 -15.37 -7.46
CA VAL A 127 -1.81 -15.37 -8.19
C VAL A 127 -1.10 -16.72 -8.05
N PHE A 128 -1.24 -17.39 -6.91
CA PHE A 128 -0.68 -18.73 -6.67
C PHE A 128 -1.40 -19.84 -7.46
N THR A 129 -2.73 -19.87 -7.36
CA THR A 129 -3.51 -20.92 -8.03
C THR A 129 -3.49 -20.79 -9.54
N ARG A 130 -3.15 -19.61 -10.05
CA ARG A 130 -2.87 -19.35 -11.47
C ARG A 130 -1.45 -19.71 -11.89
N GLY A 131 -0.57 -20.04 -10.96
CA GLY A 131 0.83 -20.33 -11.23
C GLY A 131 1.64 -19.13 -11.69
N LEU A 132 1.19 -17.90 -11.41
CA LEU A 132 1.91 -16.67 -11.78
C LEU A 132 3.06 -16.39 -10.81
N VAL A 133 2.93 -16.80 -9.58
CA VAL A 133 3.93 -16.63 -8.51
C VAL A 133 4.01 -17.93 -7.71
N SER A 134 5.22 -18.40 -7.42
CA SER A 134 5.41 -19.54 -6.52
C SER A 134 5.31 -19.11 -5.05
N LYS A 135 5.02 -20.06 -4.17
CA LYS A 135 4.98 -19.79 -2.73
C LYS A 135 6.37 -19.47 -2.19
N GLU A 136 7.38 -20.13 -2.71
CA GLU A 136 8.78 -19.91 -2.36
C GLU A 136 9.19 -18.49 -2.72
N PHE A 137 8.91 -18.06 -3.95
CA PHE A 137 9.21 -16.68 -4.38
C PHE A 137 8.55 -15.64 -3.46
N LEU A 138 7.28 -15.84 -3.12
CA LEU A 138 6.61 -14.88 -2.24
C LEU A 138 7.16 -14.89 -0.82
N HIS A 139 7.53 -16.05 -0.32
CA HIS A 139 8.19 -16.17 0.98
C HIS A 139 9.53 -15.41 0.97
N ASP A 140 10.36 -15.67 -0.04
CA ASP A 140 11.66 -15.03 -0.16
C ASP A 140 11.52 -13.51 -0.35
N GLU A 141 10.57 -13.07 -1.15
CA GLU A 141 10.30 -11.65 -1.38
C GLU A 141 9.82 -10.95 -0.10
N LEU A 142 8.89 -11.54 0.61
CA LEU A 142 8.34 -10.94 1.83
C LEU A 142 9.30 -10.96 3.01
N TRP A 143 10.22 -11.93 3.07
CA TRP A 143 11.07 -12.14 4.23
C TRP A 143 12.54 -11.84 3.93
N GLU A 144 13.19 -12.67 3.13
CA GLU A 144 14.64 -12.58 2.93
C GLU A 144 15.05 -11.33 2.16
N LEU A 145 14.38 -11.06 1.03
CA LEU A 145 14.64 -9.86 0.22
C LEU A 145 14.29 -8.59 0.97
N SER A 146 13.21 -8.60 1.75
CA SER A 146 12.84 -7.44 2.57
C SER A 146 13.86 -7.17 3.66
N ALA A 147 14.32 -8.18 4.38
CA ALA A 147 15.37 -8.01 5.38
C ALA A 147 16.66 -7.48 4.75
N TRP A 148 17.01 -8.01 3.58
CA TRP A 148 18.20 -7.56 2.86
C TRP A 148 18.08 -6.14 2.33
N ALA A 149 16.94 -5.78 1.79
CA ALA A 149 16.67 -4.43 1.29
C ALA A 149 16.72 -3.37 2.41
N PHE A 150 16.19 -3.69 3.59
CA PHE A 150 16.32 -2.80 4.76
C PHE A 150 17.76 -2.62 5.20
N ASP A 151 18.56 -3.70 5.25
CA ASP A 151 19.98 -3.60 5.61
C ASP A 151 20.76 -2.78 4.56
N ASP A 152 20.48 -3.00 3.28
CA ASP A 152 21.11 -2.27 2.18
C ASP A 152 20.75 -0.78 2.19
N PHE A 153 19.49 -0.46 2.44
CA PHE A 153 19.04 0.92 2.63
C PHE A 153 19.79 1.62 3.79
N LEU A 154 19.86 0.97 4.96
CA LEU A 154 20.55 1.55 6.12
C LEU A 154 22.05 1.76 5.84
N ARG A 155 22.68 0.82 5.16
CA ARG A 155 24.10 0.96 4.75
C ARG A 155 24.29 2.09 3.74
N ALA A 156 23.42 2.21 2.76
CA ALA A 156 23.48 3.25 1.75
C ALA A 156 23.25 4.63 2.36
N ASN A 157 22.33 4.73 3.31
CA ASN A 157 22.06 5.95 4.07
C ASN A 157 23.23 6.37 4.95
N ASN A 158 24.01 5.40 5.43
CA ASN A 158 25.26 5.61 6.18
C ASN A 158 25.14 6.54 7.40
N ASP A 159 24.03 6.42 8.14
CA ASP A 159 23.87 7.13 9.41
C ASP A 159 24.83 6.53 10.45
N PRO A 160 25.68 7.31 11.12
CA PRO A 160 26.64 6.78 12.10
C PRO A 160 25.98 6.16 13.33
N ALA A 161 24.73 6.52 13.63
CA ALA A 161 23.99 5.95 14.75
C ALA A 161 23.28 4.64 14.40
N LEU A 162 22.90 4.46 13.11
CA LEU A 162 22.15 3.29 12.66
C LEU A 162 22.41 3.02 11.17
N ASN A 163 23.31 2.12 10.85
CA ASN A 163 23.66 1.78 9.47
C ASN A 163 23.59 0.28 9.16
N ARG A 164 22.99 -0.52 10.04
CA ARG A 164 22.79 -1.97 9.85
C ARG A 164 21.48 -2.41 10.45
N LEU A 165 20.76 -3.24 9.75
CA LEU A 165 19.51 -3.81 10.25
C LEU A 165 19.72 -4.68 11.50
N ALA A 166 20.86 -5.37 11.60
CA ALA A 166 21.20 -6.19 12.76
C ALA A 166 21.30 -5.41 14.09
N ASP A 167 21.51 -4.10 14.02
CA ASP A 167 21.65 -3.20 15.17
C ASP A 167 20.33 -2.51 15.56
N VAL A 168 19.26 -2.77 14.81
CA VAL A 168 17.93 -2.19 15.05
C VAL A 168 17.28 -2.85 16.28
N ASP A 169 16.70 -2.05 17.13
CA ASP A 169 15.79 -2.50 18.19
C ASP A 169 14.36 -2.51 17.63
N GLY A 170 13.95 -3.67 17.10
CA GLY A 170 12.68 -3.84 16.41
C GLY A 170 11.46 -3.35 17.19
N PRO A 171 11.31 -3.70 18.48
CA PRO A 171 10.23 -3.21 19.33
C PRO A 171 10.09 -1.70 19.44
N LYS A 172 11.16 -0.93 19.20
CA LYS A 172 11.11 0.54 19.22
C LYS A 172 10.59 1.17 17.94
N ILE A 173 10.53 0.42 16.84
CA ILE A 173 10.05 0.94 15.55
C ILE A 173 8.54 1.13 15.58
N PHE A 174 7.82 0.15 16.16
CA PHE A 174 6.38 0.22 16.38
C PHE A 174 6.07 -0.03 17.86
N PRO A 175 6.28 0.96 18.72
CA PRO A 175 5.95 0.80 20.13
C PRO A 175 4.44 0.64 20.29
N HIS A 176 4.04 -0.40 21.03
CA HIS A 176 2.65 -0.56 21.44
C HIS A 176 2.36 0.34 22.62
N ASP A 177 1.84 1.53 22.36
CA ASP A 177 1.44 2.43 23.43
C ASP A 177 0.20 1.87 24.16
N PRO A 178 0.13 2.01 25.49
CA PRO A 178 -1.04 1.60 26.24
C PRO A 178 -2.31 2.27 25.71
N GLY A 179 -3.31 1.48 25.35
CA GLY A 179 -4.60 1.97 24.83
C GLY A 179 -4.68 2.07 23.30
N THR A 180 -3.66 1.66 22.55
CA THR A 180 -3.78 1.46 21.10
C THR A 180 -4.75 0.32 20.81
N LEU A 181 -5.42 0.40 19.66
CA LEU A 181 -6.31 -0.67 19.21
C LEU A 181 -5.52 -1.98 19.10
N PRO A 182 -5.97 -3.05 19.74
CA PRO A 182 -5.26 -4.31 19.71
C PRO A 182 -5.20 -4.87 18.28
N ASN A 183 -4.05 -5.39 17.93
CA ASN A 183 -3.84 -6.47 16.96
C ASN A 183 -3.78 -6.17 15.48
N ARG A 184 -3.83 -4.93 15.00
CA ARG A 184 -3.55 -4.71 13.58
C ARG A 184 -2.05 -4.67 13.24
N ASP A 185 -1.25 -4.31 14.23
CA ASP A 185 0.19 -4.10 14.06
C ASP A 185 1.03 -5.26 14.60
N ASP A 186 0.42 -6.22 15.30
CA ASP A 186 1.12 -7.37 15.88
C ASP A 186 1.86 -8.18 14.81
N ASP A 187 1.25 -8.40 13.65
CA ASP A 187 1.88 -9.14 12.55
C ASP A 187 3.02 -8.33 11.91
N LEU A 188 2.88 -7.00 11.81
CA LEU A 188 3.93 -6.13 11.27
C LEU A 188 5.09 -5.98 12.25
N ALA A 189 4.81 -5.82 13.54
CA ALA A 189 5.83 -5.76 14.57
C ALA A 189 6.63 -7.07 14.64
N ALA A 190 5.96 -8.21 14.59
CA ALA A 190 6.59 -9.53 14.52
C ALA A 190 7.45 -9.69 13.26
N GLY A 191 6.99 -9.14 12.13
CA GLY A 191 7.74 -9.14 10.87
C GLY A 191 9.05 -8.36 10.97
N LEU A 192 9.04 -7.16 11.53
CA LEU A 192 10.24 -6.35 11.71
C LEU A 192 11.25 -6.99 12.64
N ASP A 193 10.80 -7.55 13.76
CA ASP A 193 11.68 -8.31 14.65
C ASP A 193 12.30 -9.51 13.96
N GLU A 194 11.56 -10.20 13.09
CA GLU A 194 12.11 -11.32 12.33
C GLU A 194 13.14 -10.83 11.31
N TYR A 195 12.93 -9.72 10.62
CA TYR A 195 13.93 -9.15 9.72
C TYR A 195 15.23 -8.80 10.44
N VAL A 196 15.15 -8.23 11.65
CA VAL A 196 16.33 -7.97 12.49
C VAL A 196 17.05 -9.28 12.84
N ARG A 197 16.29 -10.31 13.28
CA ARG A 197 16.87 -11.64 13.57
C ARG A 197 17.50 -12.28 12.34
N MET A 198 16.91 -12.14 11.15
CA MET A 198 17.47 -12.63 9.89
C MET A 198 18.77 -11.92 9.56
N ALA A 199 18.83 -10.61 9.70
CA ALA A 199 20.06 -9.84 9.50
C ALA A 199 21.16 -10.26 10.49
N GLN A 200 20.81 -10.49 11.76
CA GLN A 200 21.75 -11.00 12.79
C GLN A 200 22.30 -12.38 12.46
N ARG A 201 21.48 -13.25 11.88
CA ARG A 201 21.90 -14.59 11.41
C ARG A 201 22.70 -14.54 10.09
N GLY A 202 22.77 -13.38 9.45
CA GLY A 202 23.45 -13.21 8.17
C GLY A 202 22.73 -13.88 7.00
N VAL A 203 21.40 -14.02 7.07
CA VAL A 203 20.60 -14.54 5.95
C VAL A 203 20.76 -13.61 4.75
N LYS A 204 21.03 -14.21 3.61
CA LYS A 204 21.11 -13.54 2.30
C LYS A 204 20.11 -14.21 1.36
N PRO A 205 19.45 -13.42 0.50
CA PRO A 205 18.56 -13.95 -0.51
C PRO A 205 19.29 -14.78 -1.57
#